data_fca0854d911a805b7cfec474af97fc46
#
_entry.id   fca0854d911a805b7cfec474af97fc46
#
_cell.length_a   1.000
_cell.length_b   1.000
_cell.length_c   1.000
_cell.angle_alpha   90.00
_cell.angle_beta   90.00
_cell.angle_gamma   90.00
#
_symmetry.space_group_name_H-M   'P 1'
#
loop_
_entity.id
_entity.type
_entity.pdbx_description
1 polymer ?
#
loop_
_entity_poly.entity_id
_entity_poly.type
_entity_poly.pdbx_seq_one_letter_code
_entity_poly.pdbx_strand_id
1 'polypeptide(L)'
;EIPLRLVGSEMCIRDRSASVQSTYISKTAGYPVYKNTVVRYFPLGEDNFAKLVEELNNANHFIFMEYFIIKQGEMWDTILEIMERKAKEGVDVRLIYDDFGCSMWIPSRFIKDMKEKGIKVAAFNPIGPVFNLRQNNRDHRKITVIDGYVGFTGGINLADEYINKKSRFGHWKDTGIMLKGEAVWNLTLMFLQTWLMLTGEKDDYSSYSPEKYQDMAFFSDGYIQPYGDTPVDNEIVGENIYLNMINKAKHYVYITTPYLIIDNEMVTALTLAAKSGIDVRIITPGIPDKKLVYLVTQSYYYQLIEAGVRIFQYT
;
A
#
# COMPACT_ATOMS: atom_id res chain seq x y z
N GLU A 1 -2.49 -6.69 -27.09
CA GLU A 1 -3.94 -6.65 -26.77
C GLU A 1 -4.22 -7.74 -25.74
N ILE A 2 -4.41 -7.34 -24.46
CA ILE A 2 -4.86 -8.26 -23.41
C ILE A 2 -6.33 -8.57 -23.71
N PRO A 3 -6.75 -9.82 -23.82
CA PRO A 3 -8.12 -10.12 -24.20
C PRO A 3 -9.09 -9.65 -23.13
N LEU A 4 -9.82 -8.60 -23.42
CA LEU A 4 -10.98 -8.08 -22.67
C LEU A 4 -12.07 -9.13 -22.40
N ARG A 5 -11.89 -10.35 -22.85
CA ARG A 5 -12.87 -11.45 -22.73
C ARG A 5 -13.02 -12.05 -21.34
N LEU A 6 -12.04 -11.83 -20.43
CA LEU A 6 -12.07 -12.43 -19.09
C LEU A 6 -12.87 -11.64 -18.05
N VAL A 7 -13.14 -10.35 -18.29
CA VAL A 7 -13.86 -9.49 -17.33
C VAL A 7 -15.39 -9.59 -17.48
N GLY A 8 -15.89 -10.06 -18.62
CA GLY A 8 -17.30 -9.87 -18.97
C GLY A 8 -18.27 -10.99 -18.60
N SER A 9 -17.87 -12.26 -18.62
CA SER A 9 -18.85 -13.35 -18.63
C SER A 9 -19.07 -14.07 -17.31
N GLU A 10 -18.08 -14.23 -16.47
CA GLU A 10 -18.24 -14.98 -15.22
C GLU A 10 -18.50 -14.10 -13.98
N MET A 11 -17.93 -12.89 -13.92
CA MET A 11 -18.18 -11.95 -12.82
C MET A 11 -19.58 -11.34 -12.83
N CYS A 12 -20.21 -11.22 -14.00
CA CYS A 12 -21.55 -10.66 -14.15
C CYS A 12 -22.68 -11.48 -13.50
N ILE A 13 -22.42 -12.75 -13.20
CA ILE A 13 -23.47 -13.66 -12.70
C ILE A 13 -23.53 -13.67 -11.17
N ARG A 14 -22.41 -13.45 -10.45
CA ARG A 14 -22.36 -13.57 -8.99
C ARG A 14 -22.43 -12.26 -8.22
N ASP A 15 -21.83 -11.18 -8.71
CA ASP A 15 -21.90 -9.86 -8.06
C ASP A 15 -21.72 -8.71 -9.06
N ARG A 16 -22.85 -8.19 -9.53
CA ARG A 16 -22.86 -7.05 -10.48
C ARG A 16 -22.16 -5.81 -9.92
N SER A 17 -22.13 -5.64 -8.60
CA SER A 17 -21.58 -4.45 -7.97
C SER A 17 -20.06 -4.45 -7.97
N ALA A 18 -19.44 -5.60 -7.67
CA ALA A 18 -17.98 -5.76 -7.71
C ALA A 18 -17.46 -5.68 -9.15
N SER A 19 -18.20 -6.22 -10.14
CA SER A 19 -17.80 -6.16 -11.54
C SER A 19 -17.77 -4.75 -12.10
N VAL A 20 -18.70 -3.88 -11.70
CA VAL A 20 -18.72 -2.47 -12.11
C VAL A 20 -17.49 -1.74 -11.57
N GLN A 21 -17.16 -1.93 -10.29
CA GLN A 21 -15.95 -1.34 -9.69
C GLN A 21 -14.68 -1.84 -10.35
N SER A 22 -14.56 -3.15 -10.58
CA SER A 22 -13.41 -3.74 -11.26
C SER A 22 -13.26 -3.25 -12.69
N THR A 23 -14.37 -3.07 -13.41
CA THR A 23 -14.37 -2.49 -14.76
C THR A 23 -13.88 -1.04 -14.75
N TYR A 24 -14.33 -0.25 -13.76
CA TYR A 24 -13.86 1.11 -13.59
C TYR A 24 -12.34 1.15 -13.38
N ILE A 25 -11.82 0.40 -12.42
CA ILE A 25 -10.38 0.32 -12.16
C ILE A 25 -9.59 -0.09 -13.41
N SER A 26 -10.06 -1.13 -14.12
CA SER A 26 -9.36 -1.64 -15.31
C SER A 26 -9.35 -0.64 -16.46
N LYS A 27 -10.48 0.07 -16.70
CA LYS A 27 -10.59 1.00 -17.82
C LYS A 27 -9.97 2.36 -17.55
N THR A 28 -10.06 2.84 -16.32
CA THR A 28 -9.65 4.20 -15.96
C THR A 28 -8.22 4.24 -15.45
N ALA A 29 -7.86 3.31 -14.57
CA ALA A 29 -6.52 3.25 -13.98
C ALA A 29 -5.57 2.23 -14.65
N GLY A 30 -6.07 1.43 -15.60
CA GLY A 30 -5.23 0.49 -16.35
C GLY A 30 -4.80 -0.76 -15.58
N TYR A 31 -5.35 -1.03 -14.38
CA TYR A 31 -5.00 -2.19 -13.57
C TYR A 31 -5.95 -3.36 -13.84
N PRO A 32 -5.49 -4.47 -14.44
CA PRO A 32 -6.32 -5.65 -14.66
C PRO A 32 -6.61 -6.40 -13.36
N VAL A 33 -7.66 -7.22 -13.40
CA VAL A 33 -8.02 -8.14 -12.32
C VAL A 33 -7.43 -9.52 -12.57
N TYR A 34 -7.01 -10.20 -11.51
CA TYR A 34 -6.39 -11.52 -11.57
C TYR A 34 -7.18 -12.56 -10.78
N LYS A 35 -7.06 -13.80 -11.23
CA LYS A 35 -7.34 -15.03 -10.47
C LYS A 35 -6.01 -15.58 -9.90
N ASN A 36 -6.01 -16.83 -9.48
CA ASN A 36 -4.81 -17.60 -9.15
C ASN A 36 -3.85 -16.86 -8.20
N THR A 37 -4.42 -16.18 -7.21
CA THR A 37 -3.66 -15.43 -6.22
C THR A 37 -4.19 -15.70 -4.84
N VAL A 38 -3.34 -16.23 -3.97
CA VAL A 38 -3.64 -16.43 -2.55
C VAL A 38 -3.38 -15.13 -1.80
N VAL A 39 -4.27 -14.80 -0.87
CA VAL A 39 -4.18 -13.61 -0.02
C VAL A 39 -4.02 -14.02 1.43
N ARG A 40 -3.07 -13.38 2.13
CA ARG A 40 -2.97 -13.46 3.59
C ARG A 40 -3.06 -12.06 4.18
N TYR A 41 -4.05 -11.85 5.03
CA TYR A 41 -4.21 -10.63 5.82
C TYR A 41 -3.46 -10.73 7.14
N PHE A 42 -2.77 -9.67 7.52
CA PHE A 42 -2.08 -9.53 8.79
C PHE A 42 -2.75 -8.41 9.59
N PRO A 43 -3.37 -8.72 10.73
CA PRO A 43 -4.02 -7.72 11.57
C PRO A 43 -3.02 -6.87 12.37
N LEU A 44 -1.75 -7.30 12.44
CA LEU A 44 -0.69 -6.66 13.20
C LEU A 44 0.60 -6.59 12.37
N GLY A 45 1.41 -5.57 12.66
CA GLY A 45 2.70 -5.38 11.99
C GLY A 45 3.72 -6.45 12.32
N GLU A 46 3.70 -7.00 13.52
CA GLU A 46 4.60 -8.07 13.98
C GLU A 46 4.46 -9.33 13.11
N ASP A 47 3.22 -9.75 12.86
CA ASP A 47 2.93 -10.93 12.04
C ASP A 47 3.32 -10.71 10.58
N ASN A 48 3.09 -9.48 10.08
CA ASN A 48 3.50 -9.08 8.73
C ASN A 48 5.02 -9.09 8.61
N PHE A 49 5.74 -8.50 9.58
CA PHE A 49 7.19 -8.45 9.60
C PHE A 49 7.82 -9.84 9.64
N ALA A 50 7.34 -10.72 10.52
CA ALA A 50 7.84 -12.09 10.61
C ALA A 50 7.72 -12.82 9.26
N LYS A 51 6.57 -12.66 8.58
CA LYS A 51 6.36 -13.27 7.26
C LYS A 51 7.16 -12.60 6.16
N LEU A 52 7.34 -11.29 6.20
CA LEU A 52 8.19 -10.56 5.27
C LEU A 52 9.64 -11.03 5.34
N VAL A 53 10.19 -11.19 6.56
CA VAL A 53 11.54 -11.73 6.79
C VAL A 53 11.68 -13.14 6.21
N GLU A 54 10.69 -14.00 6.41
CA GLU A 54 10.69 -15.34 5.82
C GLU A 54 10.77 -15.32 4.29
N GLU A 55 9.90 -14.51 3.65
CA GLU A 55 9.84 -14.44 2.18
C GLU A 55 11.11 -13.77 1.59
N LEU A 56 11.64 -12.72 2.24
CA LEU A 56 12.90 -12.09 1.81
C LEU A 56 14.08 -13.07 1.84
N ASN A 57 14.13 -13.94 2.85
CA ASN A 57 15.16 -14.99 2.93
C ASN A 57 15.06 -16.02 1.79
N ASN A 58 13.87 -16.25 1.27
CA ASN A 58 13.58 -17.18 0.17
C ASN A 58 13.77 -16.58 -1.23
N ALA A 59 14.05 -15.28 -1.34
CA ALA A 59 14.25 -14.61 -2.63
C ALA A 59 15.43 -15.23 -3.41
N ASN A 60 15.25 -15.44 -4.71
CA ASN A 60 16.27 -16.05 -5.57
C ASN A 60 16.65 -15.17 -6.77
N HIS A 61 15.77 -14.27 -7.21
CA HIS A 61 15.95 -13.50 -8.45
C HIS A 61 15.95 -11.99 -8.23
N PHE A 62 14.92 -11.46 -7.55
CA PHE A 62 14.88 -10.04 -7.26
C PHE A 62 14.04 -9.70 -6.04
N ILE A 63 14.39 -8.58 -5.40
CA ILE A 63 13.67 -7.95 -4.30
C ILE A 63 13.48 -6.48 -4.66
N PHE A 64 12.23 -6.03 -4.77
CA PHE A 64 11.86 -4.64 -4.98
C PHE A 64 11.10 -4.13 -3.77
N MET A 65 11.56 -3.02 -3.19
CA MET A 65 10.95 -2.43 -2.00
C MET A 65 10.72 -0.93 -2.22
N GLU A 66 9.52 -0.45 -1.91
CA GLU A 66 9.10 0.95 -2.02
C GLU A 66 8.38 1.35 -0.74
N TYR A 67 8.94 2.32 0.01
CA TYR A 67 8.45 2.69 1.34
C TYR A 67 8.51 4.19 1.60
N PHE A 68 7.49 4.70 2.30
CA PHE A 68 7.43 6.11 2.69
C PHE A 68 8.36 6.44 3.87
N ILE A 69 8.43 5.58 4.89
CA ILE A 69 9.30 5.76 6.05
C ILE A 69 10.25 4.58 6.20
N ILE A 70 11.53 4.90 6.31
CA ILE A 70 12.58 3.97 6.74
C ILE A 70 13.27 4.61 7.95
N LYS A 71 13.34 3.87 9.05
CA LYS A 71 13.94 4.34 10.28
C LYS A 71 14.81 3.26 10.90
N GLN A 72 16.02 3.63 11.28
CA GLN A 72 16.95 2.71 11.93
C GLN A 72 16.35 2.11 13.20
N GLY A 73 16.48 0.80 13.33
CA GLY A 73 15.97 -0.01 14.40
C GLY A 73 15.92 -1.48 14.02
N GLU A 74 15.40 -2.33 14.90
CA GLU A 74 15.37 -3.79 14.73
C GLU A 74 14.75 -4.22 13.39
N MET A 75 13.59 -3.61 13.03
CA MET A 75 12.90 -3.96 11.79
C MET A 75 13.73 -3.66 10.55
N TRP A 76 14.25 -2.43 10.45
CA TRP A 76 15.06 -2.04 9.29
C TRP A 76 16.39 -2.77 9.23
N ASP A 77 17.10 -2.87 10.36
CA ASP A 77 18.43 -3.49 10.41
C ASP A 77 18.35 -4.98 10.00
N THR A 78 17.31 -5.70 10.43
CA THR A 78 17.05 -7.08 10.01
C THR A 78 16.81 -7.19 8.50
N ILE A 79 15.95 -6.30 7.93
CA ILE A 79 15.66 -6.30 6.50
C ILE A 79 16.91 -5.95 5.70
N LEU A 80 17.67 -4.95 6.14
CA LEU A 80 18.90 -4.51 5.47
C LEU A 80 19.96 -5.61 5.42
N GLU A 81 20.12 -6.35 6.51
CA GLU A 81 21.04 -7.49 6.57
C GLU A 81 20.68 -8.57 5.51
N ILE A 82 19.40 -8.87 5.38
CA ILE A 82 18.90 -9.82 4.38
C ILE A 82 19.14 -9.29 2.97
N MET A 83 18.78 -8.01 2.71
CA MET A 83 18.94 -7.37 1.40
C MET A 83 20.43 -7.37 0.97
N GLU A 84 21.35 -7.02 1.89
CA GLU A 84 22.78 -7.01 1.64
C GLU A 84 23.30 -8.43 1.31
N ARG A 85 22.87 -9.43 2.07
CA ARG A 85 23.24 -10.82 1.81
C ARG A 85 22.73 -11.29 0.45
N LYS A 86 21.44 -11.01 0.14
CA LYS A 86 20.82 -11.37 -1.13
C LYS A 86 21.46 -10.67 -2.32
N ALA A 87 21.83 -9.40 -2.19
CA ALA A 87 22.60 -8.69 -3.22
C ALA A 87 23.96 -9.35 -3.49
N LYS A 88 24.67 -9.80 -2.44
CA LYS A 88 25.93 -10.56 -2.58
C LYS A 88 25.75 -11.94 -3.22
N GLU A 89 24.56 -12.54 -3.05
CA GLU A 89 24.16 -13.80 -3.72
C GLU A 89 23.78 -13.60 -5.21
N GLY A 90 23.75 -12.34 -5.69
CA GLY A 90 23.43 -12.00 -7.08
C GLY A 90 21.95 -11.68 -7.35
N VAL A 91 21.12 -11.57 -6.30
CA VAL A 91 19.74 -11.14 -6.38
C VAL A 91 19.69 -9.65 -6.74
N ASP A 92 18.81 -9.23 -7.69
CA ASP A 92 18.60 -7.81 -8.03
C ASP A 92 17.80 -7.12 -6.93
N VAL A 93 18.48 -6.41 -6.04
CA VAL A 93 17.84 -5.73 -4.90
C VAL A 93 17.71 -4.24 -5.18
N ARG A 94 16.46 -3.74 -5.21
CA ARG A 94 16.15 -2.33 -5.46
C ARG A 94 15.29 -1.76 -4.34
N LEU A 95 15.61 -0.53 -3.94
CA LEU A 95 14.90 0.21 -2.90
C LEU A 95 14.49 1.60 -3.40
N ILE A 96 13.21 1.93 -3.30
CA ILE A 96 12.69 3.29 -3.44
C ILE A 96 12.26 3.77 -2.06
N TYR A 97 12.61 4.99 -1.70
CA TYR A 97 12.12 5.62 -0.48
C TYR A 97 11.69 7.06 -0.73
N ASP A 98 10.69 7.53 0.02
CA ASP A 98 10.30 8.94 -0.02
C ASP A 98 11.28 9.79 0.80
N ASP A 99 11.90 10.79 0.18
CA ASP A 99 12.94 11.59 0.82
C ASP A 99 12.39 12.39 2.00
N PHE A 100 11.17 12.93 1.91
CA PHE A 100 10.54 13.66 3.02
C PHE A 100 10.19 12.75 4.19
N GLY A 101 9.60 11.59 3.91
CA GLY A 101 9.26 10.61 4.94
C GLY A 101 10.48 10.08 5.70
N CYS A 102 11.64 10.05 5.05
CA CYS A 102 12.88 9.53 5.60
C CYS A 102 13.86 10.60 6.09
N SER A 103 13.70 11.87 5.71
CA SER A 103 14.70 12.95 5.88
C SER A 103 15.22 13.14 7.32
N MET A 104 14.41 12.88 8.33
CA MET A 104 14.81 13.00 9.74
C MET A 104 15.40 11.71 10.32
N TRP A 105 15.39 10.61 9.58
CA TRP A 105 15.67 9.28 10.11
C TRP A 105 16.84 8.57 9.47
N ILE A 106 17.18 8.93 8.22
CA ILE A 106 18.30 8.32 7.48
C ILE A 106 19.46 9.30 7.38
N PRO A 107 20.71 8.81 7.42
CA PRO A 107 21.89 9.66 7.28
C PRO A 107 22.05 10.15 5.84
N SER A 108 22.70 11.31 5.65
CA SER A 108 22.96 11.89 4.32
C SER A 108 23.75 10.98 3.37
N ARG A 109 24.52 10.05 3.92
CA ARG A 109 25.28 9.05 3.15
C ARG A 109 24.48 7.77 2.79
N PHE A 110 23.20 7.68 3.15
CA PHE A 110 22.37 6.49 3.00
C PHE A 110 22.44 5.88 1.60
N ILE A 111 22.27 6.69 0.55
CA ILE A 111 22.37 6.21 -0.85
C ILE A 111 23.73 5.57 -1.13
N LYS A 112 24.80 6.17 -0.63
CA LYS A 112 26.17 5.65 -0.80
C LYS A 112 26.33 4.32 -0.06
N ASP A 113 25.87 4.26 1.19
CA ASP A 113 25.95 3.06 2.01
C ASP A 113 25.18 1.88 1.39
N MET A 114 23.99 2.15 0.82
CA MET A 114 23.22 1.12 0.11
C MET A 114 23.94 0.60 -1.13
N LYS A 115 24.52 1.51 -1.94
CA LYS A 115 25.28 1.12 -3.14
C LYS A 115 26.52 0.30 -2.79
N GLU A 116 27.22 0.63 -1.71
CA GLU A 116 28.39 -0.14 -1.22
C GLU A 116 27.98 -1.57 -0.79
N LYS A 117 26.71 -1.77 -0.39
CA LYS A 117 26.12 -3.08 -0.06
C LYS A 117 25.58 -3.85 -1.28
N GLY A 118 25.71 -3.29 -2.48
CA GLY A 118 25.18 -3.87 -3.72
C GLY A 118 23.68 -3.64 -3.94
N ILE A 119 23.05 -2.76 -3.15
CA ILE A 119 21.63 -2.44 -3.24
C ILE A 119 21.46 -1.22 -4.13
N LYS A 120 20.64 -1.33 -5.19
CA LYS A 120 20.25 -0.19 -6.02
C LYS A 120 19.21 0.64 -5.26
N VAL A 121 19.37 1.96 -5.21
CA VAL A 121 18.50 2.83 -4.42
C VAL A 121 18.16 4.11 -5.16
N ALA A 122 16.90 4.53 -5.08
CA ALA A 122 16.38 5.79 -5.61
C ALA A 122 15.54 6.53 -4.55
N ALA A 123 15.74 7.85 -4.45
CA ALA A 123 14.94 8.71 -3.60
C ALA A 123 13.77 9.30 -4.39
N PHE A 124 12.55 9.14 -3.87
CA PHE A 124 11.38 9.79 -4.45
C PHE A 124 11.34 11.25 -4.02
N ASN A 125 11.21 12.13 -4.99
CA ASN A 125 11.06 13.59 -4.87
C ASN A 125 11.98 14.22 -3.79
N PRO A 126 13.31 14.23 -4.02
CA PRO A 126 14.30 14.74 -3.07
C PRO A 126 14.01 16.19 -2.65
N ILE A 127 14.20 16.48 -1.37
CA ILE A 127 13.98 17.81 -0.81
C ILE A 127 15.10 18.72 -1.32
N GLY A 128 14.75 19.69 -2.16
CA GLY A 128 15.65 20.72 -2.65
C GLY A 128 15.66 21.97 -1.75
N PRO A 129 16.66 22.84 -1.89
CA PRO A 129 16.77 24.08 -1.12
C PRO A 129 15.69 25.13 -1.47
N VAL A 130 14.98 24.95 -2.58
CA VAL A 130 13.90 25.84 -3.04
C VAL A 130 12.56 25.16 -2.84
N PHE A 131 11.67 25.81 -2.08
CA PHE A 131 10.31 25.32 -1.87
C PHE A 131 9.54 25.32 -3.21
N ASN A 132 9.18 24.14 -3.70
CA ASN A 132 8.41 23.97 -4.93
C ASN A 132 7.11 23.22 -4.60
N LEU A 133 5.97 23.66 -5.16
CA LEU A 133 4.66 22.99 -4.97
C LEU A 133 4.70 21.51 -5.38
N ARG A 134 5.56 21.12 -6.32
CA ARG A 134 5.79 19.71 -6.68
C ARG A 134 6.34 18.86 -5.52
N GLN A 135 6.97 19.49 -4.51
CA GLN A 135 7.46 18.78 -3.31
C GLN A 135 6.33 18.25 -2.42
N ASN A 136 5.07 18.69 -2.63
CA ASN A 136 3.91 18.16 -1.92
C ASN A 136 3.51 16.76 -2.42
N ASN A 137 3.88 16.40 -3.66
CA ASN A 137 3.64 15.05 -4.15
C ASN A 137 4.59 14.09 -3.45
N ARG A 138 4.04 13.16 -2.67
CA ARG A 138 4.78 12.18 -1.89
C ARG A 138 4.38 10.77 -2.27
N ASP A 139 5.33 9.85 -2.21
CA ASP A 139 5.06 8.45 -2.40
C ASP A 139 4.74 7.79 -1.06
N HIS A 140 3.46 7.57 -0.81
CA HIS A 140 2.99 6.96 0.43
C HIS A 140 2.75 5.44 0.31
N ARG A 141 3.13 4.83 -0.80
CA ARG A 141 2.99 3.39 -1.02
C ARG A 141 3.96 2.61 -0.12
N LYS A 142 3.58 1.40 0.23
CA LYS A 142 4.40 0.40 0.88
C LYS A 142 4.25 -0.85 0.06
N ILE A 143 5.26 -1.14 -0.74
CA ILE A 143 5.28 -2.27 -1.67
C ILE A 143 6.55 -3.06 -1.43
N THR A 144 6.43 -4.37 -1.29
CA THR A 144 7.55 -5.29 -1.46
C THR A 144 7.16 -6.34 -2.49
N VAL A 145 8.00 -6.55 -3.47
CA VAL A 145 7.85 -7.63 -4.47
C VAL A 145 9.07 -8.53 -4.39
N ILE A 146 8.85 -9.83 -4.34
CA ILE A 146 9.89 -10.85 -4.31
C ILE A 146 9.62 -11.82 -5.45
N ASP A 147 10.59 -11.97 -6.34
CA ASP A 147 10.57 -12.90 -7.48
C ASP A 147 9.27 -12.83 -8.31
N GLY A 148 8.60 -11.66 -8.35
CA GLY A 148 7.43 -11.37 -9.16
C GLY A 148 6.11 -12.04 -8.76
N TYR A 149 6.14 -13.03 -7.87
CA TYR A 149 4.95 -13.77 -7.45
C TYR A 149 4.60 -13.66 -5.97
N VAL A 150 5.49 -13.08 -5.13
CA VAL A 150 5.18 -12.72 -3.74
C VAL A 150 5.14 -11.20 -3.63
N GLY A 151 4.06 -10.65 -3.12
CA GLY A 151 3.89 -9.21 -2.94
C GLY A 151 3.35 -8.87 -1.57
N PHE A 152 3.86 -7.79 -0.95
CA PHE A 152 3.32 -7.22 0.28
C PHE A 152 2.89 -5.78 0.04
N THR A 153 1.77 -5.39 0.63
CA THR A 153 1.30 -4.00 0.69
C THR A 153 0.49 -3.76 1.97
N GLY A 154 0.23 -2.49 2.28
CA GLY A 154 -0.55 -2.11 3.47
C GLY A 154 -0.14 -0.76 4.04
N GLY A 155 -0.39 -0.55 5.33
CA GLY A 155 -0.03 0.68 6.05
C GLY A 155 1.35 0.66 6.71
N ILE A 156 1.96 -0.51 6.86
CA ILE A 156 3.16 -0.76 7.66
C ILE A 156 4.40 -0.20 6.96
N ASN A 157 5.09 0.76 7.60
CA ASN A 157 6.39 1.25 7.17
C ASN A 157 7.53 0.46 7.84
N LEU A 158 8.78 0.75 7.46
CA LEU A 158 9.98 0.09 7.99
C LEU A 158 10.51 0.84 9.23
N ALA A 159 9.80 0.71 10.34
CA ALA A 159 10.19 1.30 11.61
C ALA A 159 9.62 0.49 12.80
N ASP A 160 10.34 0.50 13.91
CA ASP A 160 10.06 -0.31 15.10
C ASP A 160 8.71 -0.01 15.76
N GLU A 161 8.13 1.18 15.53
CA GLU A 161 6.79 1.52 15.98
C GLU A 161 5.74 0.59 15.38
N TYR A 162 5.88 0.22 14.10
CA TYR A 162 4.91 -0.65 13.39
C TYR A 162 4.94 -2.10 13.84
N ILE A 163 6.00 -2.52 14.53
CA ILE A 163 6.13 -3.87 15.11
C ILE A 163 6.09 -3.84 16.66
N ASN A 164 5.61 -2.74 17.25
CA ASN A 164 5.44 -2.54 18.69
C ASN A 164 6.72 -2.73 19.53
N LYS A 165 7.91 -2.58 18.94
CA LYS A 165 9.19 -2.55 19.68
C LYS A 165 9.45 -1.19 20.31
N LYS A 166 8.72 -0.15 19.88
CA LYS A 166 8.71 1.20 20.47
C LYS A 166 7.28 1.64 20.68
N SER A 167 6.93 1.92 21.93
CA SER A 167 5.56 2.24 22.36
C SER A 167 5.30 3.74 22.56
N ARG A 168 5.98 4.61 21.81
CA ARG A 168 5.84 6.07 21.96
C ARG A 168 4.39 6.57 21.90
N PHE A 169 3.55 5.89 21.10
CA PHE A 169 2.15 6.24 20.86
C PHE A 169 1.17 5.15 21.30
N GLY A 170 1.55 4.34 22.31
CA GLY A 170 0.77 3.18 22.74
C GLY A 170 0.97 1.99 21.80
N HIS A 171 0.03 1.04 21.83
CA HIS A 171 0.05 -0.10 20.92
C HIS A 171 -0.28 0.36 19.49
N TRP A 172 0.64 0.12 18.55
CA TRP A 172 0.47 0.49 17.15
C TRP A 172 -0.29 -0.61 16.41
N LYS A 173 -1.48 -0.26 15.95
CA LYS A 173 -2.34 -1.16 15.17
C LYS A 173 -2.31 -0.75 13.71
N ASP A 174 -1.58 -1.50 12.93
CA ASP A 174 -1.56 -1.35 11.47
C ASP A 174 -1.76 -2.70 10.79
N THR A 175 -2.03 -2.71 9.51
CA THR A 175 -2.39 -3.91 8.77
C THR A 175 -1.54 -4.08 7.53
N GLY A 176 -1.30 -5.35 7.18
CA GLY A 176 -0.63 -5.72 5.95
C GLY A 176 -1.37 -6.81 5.19
N ILE A 177 -1.08 -6.90 3.92
CA ILE A 177 -1.57 -7.96 3.03
C ILE A 177 -0.39 -8.55 2.30
N MET A 178 -0.32 -9.87 2.25
CA MET A 178 0.57 -10.61 1.36
C MET A 178 -0.25 -11.25 0.24
N LEU A 179 0.23 -11.11 -0.97
CA LEU A 179 -0.28 -11.77 -2.17
C LEU A 179 0.75 -12.81 -2.63
N LYS A 180 0.26 -13.99 -3.06
CA LYS A 180 1.09 -14.96 -3.79
C LYS A 180 0.38 -15.39 -5.06
N GLY A 181 0.93 -15.06 -6.21
CA GLY A 181 0.39 -15.40 -7.53
C GLY A 181 0.34 -14.23 -8.51
N GLU A 182 -0.51 -14.36 -9.52
CA GLU A 182 -0.56 -13.49 -10.70
C GLU A 182 -0.81 -12.00 -10.38
N ALA A 183 -1.62 -11.69 -9.36
CA ALA A 183 -1.96 -10.31 -9.01
C ALA A 183 -0.75 -9.48 -8.52
N VAL A 184 0.34 -10.13 -8.13
CA VAL A 184 1.59 -9.43 -7.73
C VAL A 184 2.16 -8.64 -8.92
N TRP A 185 1.80 -9.00 -10.14
CA TRP A 185 2.21 -8.28 -11.34
C TRP A 185 1.84 -6.78 -11.31
N ASN A 186 0.67 -6.42 -10.81
CA ASN A 186 0.31 -5.01 -10.68
C ASN A 186 1.24 -4.26 -9.71
N LEU A 187 1.63 -4.87 -8.58
CA LEU A 187 2.59 -4.29 -7.65
C LEU A 187 3.99 -4.16 -8.28
N THR A 188 4.39 -5.16 -9.06
CA THR A 188 5.66 -5.16 -9.80
C THR A 188 5.69 -4.00 -10.80
N LEU A 189 4.62 -3.82 -11.57
CA LEU A 189 4.52 -2.72 -12.54
C LEU A 189 4.51 -1.35 -11.87
N MET A 190 3.81 -1.18 -10.73
CA MET A 190 3.84 0.07 -9.95
C MET A 190 5.27 0.43 -9.56
N PHE A 191 6.01 -0.53 -9.01
CA PHE A 191 7.41 -0.32 -8.62
C PHE A 191 8.27 0.04 -9.83
N LEU A 192 8.21 -0.75 -10.92
CA LEU A 192 9.05 -0.53 -12.10
C LEU A 192 8.76 0.79 -12.81
N GLN A 193 7.50 1.23 -12.85
CA GLN A 193 7.13 2.55 -13.37
C GLN A 193 7.73 3.68 -12.53
N THR A 194 7.67 3.57 -11.19
CA THR A 194 8.31 4.53 -10.30
C THR A 194 9.82 4.50 -10.46
N TRP A 195 10.43 3.31 -10.55
CA TRP A 195 11.86 3.16 -10.78
C TRP A 195 12.31 3.82 -12.07
N LEU A 196 11.62 3.56 -13.19
CA LEU A 196 11.90 4.22 -14.47
C LEU A 196 11.78 5.75 -14.38
N MET A 197 10.74 6.25 -13.73
CA MET A 197 10.53 7.70 -13.54
C MET A 197 11.68 8.35 -12.76
N LEU A 198 12.21 7.68 -11.75
CA LEU A 198 13.25 8.23 -10.87
C LEU A 198 14.65 8.09 -11.44
N THR A 199 14.94 7.00 -12.13
CA THR A 199 16.31 6.66 -12.57
C THR A 199 16.54 6.87 -14.07
N GLY A 200 15.47 6.83 -14.87
CA GLY A 200 15.54 6.77 -16.33
C GLY A 200 15.98 5.41 -16.88
N GLU A 201 16.22 4.43 -16.02
CA GLU A 201 16.60 3.07 -16.41
C GLU A 201 15.39 2.33 -17.03
N LYS A 202 15.56 1.87 -18.27
CA LYS A 202 14.53 1.10 -18.98
C LYS A 202 14.77 -0.39 -18.75
N ASP A 203 13.86 -1.02 -18.08
CA ASP A 203 13.82 -2.47 -17.89
C ASP A 203 12.96 -3.15 -18.97
N ASP A 204 13.31 -4.37 -19.32
CA ASP A 204 12.37 -5.28 -19.97
C ASP A 204 11.41 -5.84 -18.90
N TYR A 205 10.23 -5.25 -18.81
CA TYR A 205 9.23 -5.64 -17.79
C TYR A 205 8.86 -7.11 -17.87
N SER A 206 8.90 -7.71 -19.09
CA SER A 206 8.62 -9.15 -19.24
C SER A 206 9.58 -10.02 -18.44
N SER A 207 10.78 -9.50 -18.12
CA SER A 207 11.78 -10.22 -17.29
C SER A 207 11.36 -10.41 -15.85
N TYR A 208 10.36 -9.67 -15.36
CA TYR A 208 9.87 -9.73 -13.99
C TYR A 208 8.47 -10.35 -13.88
N SER A 209 7.96 -10.94 -14.98
CA SER A 209 6.65 -11.60 -14.98
C SER A 209 6.59 -12.77 -13.99
N PRO A 210 5.51 -12.90 -13.21
CA PRO A 210 5.31 -14.01 -12.27
C PRO A 210 5.49 -15.38 -12.91
N GLU A 211 5.05 -15.55 -14.16
CA GLU A 211 5.12 -16.80 -14.90
C GLU A 211 6.55 -17.36 -15.07
N LYS A 212 7.57 -16.49 -14.98
CA LYS A 212 8.97 -16.91 -15.10
C LYS A 212 9.54 -17.56 -13.84
N TYR A 213 8.96 -17.24 -12.68
CA TYR A 213 9.54 -17.56 -11.38
C TYR A 213 8.61 -18.37 -10.49
N GLN A 214 7.36 -18.52 -10.90
CA GLN A 214 6.37 -19.26 -10.16
C GLN A 214 6.32 -20.72 -10.62
N ASP A 215 6.88 -21.61 -9.82
CA ASP A 215 6.89 -23.06 -10.11
C ASP A 215 5.58 -23.77 -9.80
N MET A 216 4.70 -23.13 -9.01
CA MET A 216 3.43 -23.71 -8.55
C MET A 216 2.26 -22.79 -8.86
N ALA A 217 1.15 -23.37 -9.32
CA ALA A 217 -0.09 -22.63 -9.47
C ALA A 217 -0.70 -22.35 -8.08
N PHE A 218 -1.08 -21.10 -7.82
CA PHE A 218 -1.86 -20.71 -6.66
C PHE A 218 -3.34 -20.72 -7.04
N PHE A 219 -4.13 -21.53 -6.35
CA PHE A 219 -5.58 -21.62 -6.59
C PHE A 219 -6.33 -20.79 -5.56
N SER A 220 -7.21 -19.92 -6.05
CA SER A 220 -8.11 -19.12 -5.23
C SER A 220 -9.43 -18.95 -5.98
N ASP A 221 -10.54 -19.05 -5.26
CA ASP A 221 -11.89 -18.82 -5.81
C ASP A 221 -12.22 -17.33 -5.99
N GLY A 222 -11.33 -16.43 -5.52
CA GLY A 222 -11.52 -14.99 -5.55
C GLY A 222 -10.82 -14.31 -6.72
N TYR A 223 -11.09 -13.02 -6.82
CA TYR A 223 -10.46 -12.10 -7.76
C TYR A 223 -9.69 -11.04 -6.98
N ILE A 224 -8.47 -10.72 -7.42
CA ILE A 224 -7.59 -9.75 -6.80
C ILE A 224 -7.22 -8.69 -7.83
N GLN A 225 -7.34 -7.43 -7.43
CA GLN A 225 -7.03 -6.30 -8.30
C GLN A 225 -6.27 -5.22 -7.51
N PRO A 226 -4.94 -5.38 -7.35
CA PRO A 226 -4.12 -4.29 -6.82
C PRO A 226 -4.16 -3.12 -7.77
N TYR A 227 -4.34 -1.91 -7.24
CA TYR A 227 -4.31 -0.68 -8.02
C TYR A 227 -3.54 0.40 -7.25
N GLY A 228 -3.01 1.36 -7.98
CA GLY A 228 -2.41 2.57 -7.44
C GLY A 228 -3.22 3.79 -7.80
N ASP A 229 -3.09 4.82 -7.00
CA ASP A 229 -3.58 6.17 -7.28
C ASP A 229 -2.39 7.08 -7.59
N THR A 230 -2.57 8.05 -8.47
CA THR A 230 -1.49 8.95 -8.88
C THR A 230 -2.05 10.36 -9.09
N PRO A 231 -1.31 11.42 -8.71
CA PRO A 231 -1.77 12.80 -8.91
C PRO A 231 -1.59 13.31 -10.34
N VAL A 232 -1.13 12.47 -11.29
CA VAL A 232 -0.77 12.93 -12.64
C VAL A 232 -1.78 12.56 -13.74
N ASP A 233 -2.82 11.78 -13.43
CA ASP A 233 -3.82 11.32 -14.41
C ASP A 233 -5.19 12.02 -14.30
N ASN A 234 -5.35 12.98 -13.38
CA ASN A 234 -6.59 13.70 -13.09
C ASN A 234 -7.78 12.80 -12.67
N GLU A 235 -7.50 11.58 -12.23
CA GLU A 235 -8.53 10.64 -11.76
C GLU A 235 -8.29 10.30 -10.29
N ILE A 236 -9.32 10.40 -9.46
CA ILE A 236 -9.27 10.12 -8.02
C ILE A 236 -9.75 8.69 -7.74
N VAL A 237 -9.00 7.72 -8.26
CA VAL A 237 -9.40 6.30 -8.25
C VAL A 237 -9.69 5.80 -6.84
N GLY A 238 -8.81 6.09 -5.89
CA GLY A 238 -8.94 5.65 -4.50
C GLY A 238 -10.22 6.15 -3.85
N GLU A 239 -10.51 7.44 -3.97
CA GLU A 239 -11.71 8.06 -3.41
C GLU A 239 -12.99 7.48 -4.04
N ASN A 240 -13.03 7.40 -5.37
CA ASN A 240 -14.16 6.83 -6.09
C ASN A 240 -14.48 5.39 -5.67
N ILE A 241 -13.45 4.59 -5.36
CA ILE A 241 -13.63 3.22 -4.86
C ILE A 241 -14.23 3.25 -3.45
N TYR A 242 -13.74 4.10 -2.53
CA TYR A 242 -14.30 4.22 -1.19
C TYR A 242 -15.76 4.69 -1.24
N LEU A 243 -16.08 5.71 -2.04
CA LEU A 243 -17.46 6.19 -2.23
C LEU A 243 -18.36 5.08 -2.77
N ASN A 244 -17.89 4.32 -3.75
CA ASN A 244 -18.63 3.19 -4.31
C ASN A 244 -18.88 2.08 -3.27
N MET A 245 -17.89 1.76 -2.42
CA MET A 245 -18.05 0.77 -1.35
C MET A 245 -19.08 1.23 -0.30
N ILE A 246 -19.00 2.49 0.15
CA ILE A 246 -19.92 3.07 1.12
C ILE A 246 -21.35 3.08 0.56
N ASN A 247 -21.53 3.58 -0.67
CA ASN A 247 -22.84 3.69 -1.31
C ASN A 247 -23.50 2.33 -1.61
N LYS A 248 -22.71 1.26 -1.71
CA LYS A 248 -23.21 -0.11 -1.95
C LYS A 248 -23.35 -0.94 -0.69
N ALA A 249 -22.91 -0.44 0.45
CA ALA A 249 -23.05 -1.14 1.72
C ALA A 249 -24.52 -1.41 2.03
N LYS A 250 -24.81 -2.64 2.51
CA LYS A 250 -26.15 -3.08 2.88
C LYS A 250 -26.37 -3.25 4.37
N HIS A 251 -25.31 -3.51 5.11
CA HIS A 251 -25.38 -3.83 6.54
C HIS A 251 -24.49 -2.97 7.39
N TYR A 252 -23.20 -2.81 7.02
CA TYR A 252 -22.24 -2.03 7.80
C TYR A 252 -21.14 -1.45 6.94
N VAL A 253 -20.52 -0.36 7.45
CA VAL A 253 -19.28 0.25 6.99
C VAL A 253 -18.39 0.48 8.20
N TYR A 254 -17.25 -0.21 8.28
CA TYR A 254 -16.29 -0.05 9.36
C TYR A 254 -14.98 0.49 8.81
N ILE A 255 -14.55 1.62 9.34
CA ILE A 255 -13.36 2.34 8.91
C ILE A 255 -12.40 2.50 10.09
N THR A 256 -11.16 2.12 9.92
CA THR A 256 -10.07 2.43 10.85
C THR A 256 -9.09 3.36 10.13
N THR A 257 -8.87 4.55 10.66
CA THR A 257 -7.99 5.53 10.05
C THR A 257 -7.24 6.35 11.09
N PRO A 258 -5.94 6.63 10.89
CA PRO A 258 -5.20 7.51 11.79
C PRO A 258 -5.60 8.99 11.61
N TYR A 259 -6.10 9.36 10.43
CA TYR A 259 -6.44 10.74 10.09
C TYR A 259 -7.78 10.79 9.36
N LEU A 260 -8.82 11.21 10.06
CA LEU A 260 -10.15 11.43 9.47
C LEU A 260 -10.19 12.85 8.88
N ILE A 261 -9.58 13.02 7.70
CA ILE A 261 -9.62 14.25 6.91
C ILE A 261 -10.27 13.89 5.59
N ILE A 262 -11.54 14.21 5.47
CA ILE A 262 -12.41 13.78 4.38
C ILE A 262 -13.07 15.01 3.72
N ASP A 263 -13.42 14.89 2.46
CA ASP A 263 -14.14 15.91 1.72
C ASP A 263 -15.66 15.85 1.92
N ASN A 264 -16.39 16.71 1.23
CA ASN A 264 -17.85 16.76 1.33
C ASN A 264 -18.53 15.53 0.76
N GLU A 265 -17.98 14.93 -0.27
CA GLU A 265 -18.51 13.76 -0.94
C GLU A 265 -18.46 12.56 0.01
N MET A 266 -17.34 12.36 0.70
CA MET A 266 -17.17 11.32 1.69
C MET A 266 -18.05 11.54 2.93
N VAL A 267 -18.15 12.79 3.43
CA VAL A 267 -19.07 13.14 4.53
C VAL A 267 -20.50 12.82 4.14
N THR A 268 -20.91 13.21 2.93
CA THR A 268 -22.27 12.96 2.42
C THR A 268 -22.56 11.47 2.31
N ALA A 269 -21.64 10.68 1.78
CA ALA A 269 -21.80 9.24 1.64
C ALA A 269 -21.95 8.54 3.01
N LEU A 270 -21.08 8.87 3.97
CA LEU A 270 -21.12 8.31 5.33
C LEU A 270 -22.40 8.69 6.09
N THR A 271 -22.81 9.95 6.01
CA THR A 271 -24.04 10.43 6.66
C THR A 271 -25.30 9.84 6.03
N LEU A 272 -25.33 9.70 4.70
CA LEU A 272 -26.45 9.06 4.00
C LEU A 272 -26.54 7.58 4.38
N ALA A 273 -25.42 6.86 4.39
CA ALA A 273 -25.38 5.46 4.80
C ALA A 273 -25.92 5.28 6.22
N ALA A 274 -25.44 6.06 7.19
CA ALA A 274 -25.90 5.99 8.59
C ALA A 274 -27.40 6.33 8.71
N LYS A 275 -27.88 7.40 8.08
CA LYS A 275 -29.30 7.78 8.07
C LYS A 275 -30.21 6.76 7.36
N SER A 276 -29.62 5.95 6.46
CA SER A 276 -30.34 4.85 5.78
C SER A 276 -30.37 3.55 6.58
N GLY A 277 -29.84 3.56 7.81
CA GLY A 277 -29.84 2.38 8.71
C GLY A 277 -28.63 1.46 8.58
N ILE A 278 -27.61 1.84 7.83
CA ILE A 278 -26.34 1.12 7.77
C ILE A 278 -25.55 1.38 9.07
N ASP A 279 -24.98 0.34 9.66
CA ASP A 279 -24.10 0.47 10.83
C ASP A 279 -22.76 1.04 10.41
N VAL A 280 -22.59 2.36 10.55
CA VAL A 280 -21.32 3.04 10.21
C VAL A 280 -20.49 3.26 11.48
N ARG A 281 -19.28 2.68 11.49
CA ARG A 281 -18.33 2.82 12.61
C ARG A 281 -17.00 3.32 12.10
N ILE A 282 -16.42 4.31 12.82
CA ILE A 282 -15.11 4.87 12.54
C ILE A 282 -14.26 4.72 13.80
N ILE A 283 -13.04 4.20 13.63
CA ILE A 283 -12.05 4.09 14.70
C ILE A 283 -10.89 5.03 14.37
N THR A 284 -10.58 5.94 15.29
CA THR A 284 -9.45 6.88 15.20
C THR A 284 -8.50 6.67 16.37
N PRO A 285 -7.25 7.18 16.34
CA PRO A 285 -6.33 7.05 17.47
C PRO A 285 -6.83 7.77 18.72
N GLY A 286 -6.68 7.14 19.88
CA GLY A 286 -6.83 7.80 21.18
C GLY A 286 -5.56 8.56 21.58
N ILE A 287 -4.38 8.09 21.14
CA ILE A 287 -3.08 8.75 21.34
C ILE A 287 -2.57 9.20 19.97
N PRO A 288 -2.70 10.50 19.61
CA PRO A 288 -2.33 10.96 18.27
C PRO A 288 -0.81 11.12 18.13
N ASP A 289 -0.29 10.72 16.96
CA ASP A 289 1.10 10.97 16.56
C ASP A 289 1.32 12.43 16.09
N LYS A 290 0.27 13.06 15.53
CA LYS A 290 0.27 14.43 14.99
C LYS A 290 -0.89 15.24 15.56
N LYS A 291 -0.63 16.04 16.60
CA LYS A 291 -1.65 16.80 17.33
C LYS A 291 -2.51 17.72 16.45
N LEU A 292 -1.91 18.45 15.52
CA LEU A 292 -2.66 19.37 14.64
C LEU A 292 -3.60 18.60 13.70
N VAL A 293 -3.14 17.49 13.11
CA VAL A 293 -3.95 16.61 12.26
C VAL A 293 -5.10 16.00 13.04
N TYR A 294 -4.85 15.67 14.32
CA TYR A 294 -5.89 15.13 15.19
C TYR A 294 -7.00 16.14 15.51
N LEU A 295 -6.66 17.43 15.68
CA LEU A 295 -7.67 18.48 15.82
C LEU A 295 -8.55 18.60 14.58
N VAL A 296 -7.98 18.49 13.39
CA VAL A 296 -8.76 18.46 12.13
C VAL A 296 -9.65 17.22 12.10
N THR A 297 -9.11 16.03 12.45
CA THR A 297 -9.90 14.80 12.58
C THR A 297 -11.11 14.98 13.49
N GLN A 298 -10.92 15.59 14.67
CA GLN A 298 -12.01 15.84 15.63
C GLN A 298 -13.07 16.81 15.11
N SER A 299 -12.73 17.74 14.22
CA SER A 299 -13.68 18.70 13.67
C SER A 299 -14.82 18.02 12.85
N TYR A 300 -14.58 16.83 12.32
CA TYR A 300 -15.59 16.05 11.59
C TYR A 300 -16.52 15.27 12.52
N TYR A 301 -16.17 15.06 13.79
CA TYR A 301 -16.93 14.18 14.69
C TYR A 301 -18.37 14.63 14.87
N TYR A 302 -18.59 15.91 15.13
CA TYR A 302 -19.91 16.44 15.46
C TYR A 302 -20.95 16.11 14.36
N GLN A 303 -20.67 16.49 13.13
CA GLN A 303 -21.60 16.27 12.01
C GLN A 303 -21.83 14.79 11.68
N LEU A 304 -20.82 13.95 11.85
CA LEU A 304 -20.94 12.51 11.61
C LEU A 304 -21.76 11.84 12.72
N ILE A 305 -21.53 12.19 13.98
CA ILE A 305 -22.27 11.66 15.13
C ILE A 305 -23.75 12.08 15.08
N GLU A 306 -24.05 13.35 14.73
CA GLU A 306 -25.43 13.79 14.51
C GLU A 306 -26.17 12.99 13.44
N ALA A 307 -25.44 12.51 12.44
CA ALA A 307 -26.01 11.66 11.39
C ALA A 307 -26.20 10.19 11.79
N GLY A 308 -25.71 9.79 12.99
CA GLY A 308 -25.80 8.42 13.49
C GLY A 308 -24.53 7.56 13.28
N VAL A 309 -23.43 8.14 12.79
CA VAL A 309 -22.13 7.45 12.71
C VAL A 309 -21.58 7.25 14.12
N ARG A 310 -21.07 6.06 14.41
CA ARG A 310 -20.44 5.76 15.69
C ARG A 310 -18.93 5.92 15.59
N ILE A 311 -18.34 6.78 16.41
CA ILE A 311 -16.90 7.05 16.42
C ILE A 311 -16.29 6.50 17.69
N PHE A 312 -15.20 5.74 17.55
CA PHE A 312 -14.45 5.13 18.63
C PHE A 312 -13.01 5.59 18.59
N GLN A 313 -12.36 5.59 19.75
CA GLN A 313 -10.93 5.86 19.88
C GLN A 313 -10.21 4.57 20.26
N TYR A 314 -9.14 4.27 19.54
CA TYR A 314 -8.24 3.17 19.86
C TYR A 314 -7.20 3.63 20.89
N THR A 315 -7.15 2.96 22.05
CA THR A 315 -6.26 3.26 23.19
C THR A 315 -5.30 2.13 23.47
#